data_55e07f9b9288d21fe321c4843a1efffb
#
_entry.id   55e07f9b9288d21fe321c4843a1efffb
#
_cell.length_a   1.000
_cell.length_b   1.000
_cell.length_c   1.000
_cell.angle_alpha   90.00
_cell.angle_beta   90.00
_cell.angle_gamma   90.00
#
_symmetry.space_group_name_H-M   'P 1'
#
loop_
_entity.id
_entity.type
_entity.pdbx_description
1 polymer ?
#
loop_
_entity_poly.entity_id
_entity_poly.type
_entity_poly.pdbx_seq_one_letter_code
_entity_poly.pdbx_strand_id
1 'polypeptide(L)'
;MNDNVTIVVPRRGINDEGKGKKHALYRLISAAETEYVWMMDDDVAFDANGKLKSENGMVNVDSDLLILTLRMESENERPSLLERLQIAEYAAIQQLTIETAKRGHAVMCSGANLIAKRDRWLESYADLHLEIPSGDDMFLLESFKRRGLKIAVSESEEMTAIVRPHTSWRAFFRQRMRWAGKAPKYTDKDILRCGAVVLGMNLLQLICPLVLLVKFPIEYRLIKRRDKSIAFWVALVLEVVYPIYILYTLIGGLFRKRW
;
A
#
# COMPACT_ATOMS: atom_id res chain seq x y z
N MET A 1 21.69 5.92 15.69
CA MET A 1 20.26 5.69 15.89
C MET A 1 19.62 7.05 15.87
N ASN A 2 18.55 7.25 15.14
CA ASN A 2 17.96 8.58 14.97
C ASN A 2 17.16 8.90 16.24
N ASP A 3 17.54 9.92 17.00
CA ASP A 3 16.90 10.28 18.28
C ASP A 3 15.43 10.72 18.13
N ASN A 4 14.91 10.78 16.89
CA ASN A 4 13.58 11.32 16.58
C ASN A 4 12.59 10.27 16.02
N VAL A 5 13.01 9.06 15.68
CA VAL A 5 12.15 8.03 15.07
C VAL A 5 12.36 6.65 15.69
N THR A 6 11.30 6.04 16.20
CA THR A 6 11.29 4.63 16.63
C THR A 6 10.75 3.74 15.52
N ILE A 7 11.49 2.70 15.15
CA ILE A 7 11.02 1.68 14.20
C ILE A 7 10.11 0.69 14.92
N VAL A 8 8.93 0.46 14.36
CA VAL A 8 7.88 -0.37 14.92
C VAL A 8 7.54 -1.50 13.94
N VAL A 9 7.85 -2.73 14.33
CA VAL A 9 7.57 -3.94 13.53
C VAL A 9 6.64 -4.86 14.30
N PRO A 10 5.33 -4.86 14.01
CA PRO A 10 4.38 -5.74 14.68
C PRO A 10 4.59 -7.19 14.21
N ARG A 11 4.86 -8.10 15.15
CA ARG A 11 5.04 -9.52 14.87
C ARG A 11 3.90 -10.32 15.45
N ARG A 12 3.29 -11.15 14.60
CA ARG A 12 2.18 -12.02 15.00
C ARG A 12 2.62 -13.03 16.08
N GLY A 13 1.80 -13.19 17.13
CA GLY A 13 2.10 -14.11 18.23
C GLY A 13 3.16 -13.61 19.23
N ILE A 14 3.77 -12.44 18.99
CA ILE A 14 4.78 -11.87 19.90
C ILE A 14 4.25 -10.64 20.62
N ASN A 15 3.76 -9.66 19.88
CA ASN A 15 3.28 -8.39 20.46
C ASN A 15 1.79 -8.13 20.26
N ASP A 16 1.06 -9.03 19.63
CA ASP A 16 -0.37 -8.85 19.37
C ASP A 16 -1.30 -9.44 20.46
N GLU A 17 -0.77 -10.24 21.39
CA GLU A 17 -1.55 -10.91 22.45
C GLU A 17 -2.80 -11.64 21.92
N GLY A 18 -2.78 -12.08 20.66
CA GLY A 18 -3.93 -12.66 20.00
C GLY A 18 -5.00 -11.66 19.55
N LYS A 19 -4.79 -10.34 19.74
CA LYS A 19 -5.73 -9.26 19.38
C LYS A 19 -5.45 -8.65 18.00
N GLY A 20 -4.39 -9.10 17.33
CA GLY A 20 -4.04 -8.72 15.95
C GLY A 20 -3.17 -7.49 15.81
N LYS A 21 -2.81 -7.17 14.53
CA LYS A 21 -1.80 -6.17 14.17
C LYS A 21 -2.06 -4.78 14.74
N LYS A 22 -3.30 -4.28 14.73
CA LYS A 22 -3.63 -2.94 15.24
C LYS A 22 -3.34 -2.80 16.73
N HIS A 23 -3.61 -3.84 17.50
CA HIS A 23 -3.29 -3.85 18.93
C HIS A 23 -1.78 -3.93 19.17
N ALA A 24 -1.07 -4.75 18.40
CA ALA A 24 0.39 -4.79 18.45
C ALA A 24 1.03 -3.42 18.14
N LEU A 25 0.55 -2.75 17.09
CA LEU A 25 0.98 -1.38 16.77
C LEU A 25 0.71 -0.41 17.91
N TYR A 26 -0.50 -0.45 18.49
CA TYR A 26 -0.84 0.44 19.61
C TYR A 26 0.11 0.28 20.80
N ARG A 27 0.43 -0.95 21.18
CA ARG A 27 1.36 -1.23 22.28
C ARG A 27 2.78 -0.72 21.98
N LEU A 28 3.30 -1.05 20.80
CA LEU A 28 4.63 -0.66 20.41
C LEU A 28 4.77 0.87 20.29
N ILE A 29 3.77 1.52 19.71
CA ILE A 29 3.75 2.98 19.53
C ILE A 29 3.54 3.70 20.86
N SER A 30 2.69 3.16 21.77
CA SER A 30 2.53 3.73 23.11
C SER A 30 3.82 3.69 23.92
N ALA A 31 4.63 2.65 23.74
CA ALA A 31 5.93 2.50 24.41
C ALA A 31 7.07 3.30 23.76
N ALA A 32 6.87 3.83 22.55
CA ALA A 32 7.88 4.65 21.90
C ALA A 32 8.01 6.02 22.58
N GLU A 33 9.23 6.55 22.72
CA GLU A 33 9.50 7.84 23.35
C GLU A 33 9.81 8.94 22.32
N THR A 34 9.93 8.57 21.02
CA THR A 34 10.26 9.49 19.93
C THR A 34 9.02 10.20 19.38
N GLU A 35 9.25 11.35 18.74
CA GLU A 35 8.17 12.14 18.11
C GLU A 35 7.50 11.41 16.95
N TYR A 36 8.26 10.61 16.22
CA TYR A 36 7.79 9.84 15.08
C TYR A 36 7.94 8.35 15.29
N VAL A 37 7.07 7.58 14.63
CA VAL A 37 7.15 6.12 14.56
C VAL A 37 7.19 5.70 13.10
N TRP A 38 8.12 4.80 12.79
CA TRP A 38 8.25 4.19 11.46
C TRP A 38 7.70 2.77 11.51
N MET A 39 6.53 2.60 10.95
CA MET A 39 5.83 1.31 10.88
C MET A 39 6.32 0.52 9.67
N MET A 40 6.65 -0.75 9.91
CA MET A 40 7.07 -1.70 8.87
C MET A 40 6.43 -3.07 9.13
N ASP A 41 6.14 -3.80 8.05
CA ASP A 41 5.78 -5.22 8.17
C ASP A 41 7.06 -6.06 8.36
N ASP A 42 6.92 -7.22 8.97
CA ASP A 42 8.05 -8.11 9.29
C ASP A 42 8.61 -8.88 8.07
N ASP A 43 7.94 -8.78 6.93
CA ASP A 43 8.29 -9.41 5.65
C ASP A 43 8.86 -8.43 4.60
N VAL A 44 9.15 -7.18 4.99
CA VAL A 44 9.80 -6.21 4.10
C VAL A 44 11.32 -6.17 4.28
N ALA A 45 12.02 -5.86 3.21
CA ALA A 45 13.47 -5.68 3.20
C ALA A 45 13.85 -4.27 2.71
N PHE A 46 15.03 -3.81 3.12
CA PHE A 46 15.67 -2.61 2.59
C PHE A 46 16.97 -3.03 1.93
N ASP A 47 17.15 -2.74 0.64
CA ASP A 47 18.26 -3.14 -0.23
C ASP A 47 18.64 -4.65 -0.17
N ALA A 48 19.62 -5.06 -1.01
CA ALA A 48 20.11 -6.44 -1.06
C ALA A 48 20.82 -6.89 0.23
N ASN A 49 21.16 -5.96 1.15
CA ASN A 49 21.88 -6.21 2.40
C ASN A 49 21.03 -6.00 3.65
N GLY A 50 19.74 -5.68 3.51
CA GLY A 50 18.82 -5.49 4.64
C GLY A 50 19.18 -4.32 5.55
N LYS A 51 20.01 -3.39 5.10
CA LYS A 51 20.44 -2.22 5.87
C LYS A 51 19.67 -0.98 5.45
N LEU A 52 19.04 -0.32 6.41
CA LEU A 52 18.66 1.08 6.30
C LEU A 52 19.93 1.91 6.04
N LYS A 53 20.14 2.33 4.80
CA LYS A 53 21.18 3.32 4.48
C LYS A 53 20.65 4.71 4.77
N SER A 54 20.64 5.10 6.01
CA SER A 54 20.60 6.50 6.39
C SER A 54 22.03 6.91 6.73
N GLU A 55 22.73 7.55 5.82
CA GLU A 55 24.10 8.01 6.06
C GLU A 55 24.20 9.05 7.18
N ASN A 56 23.11 9.69 7.59
CA ASN A 56 23.11 10.72 8.64
C ASN A 56 22.00 10.58 9.69
N GLY A 57 21.31 9.44 9.77
CA GLY A 57 20.38 9.16 10.87
C GLY A 57 19.17 10.10 11.03
N MET A 58 19.05 11.20 10.29
CA MET A 58 17.95 12.14 10.42
C MET A 58 16.93 11.98 9.30
N VAL A 59 15.79 11.38 9.63
CA VAL A 59 14.60 11.47 8.78
C VAL A 59 13.97 12.83 9.03
N ASN A 60 14.20 13.78 8.12
CA ASN A 60 13.53 15.08 8.19
C ASN A 60 12.08 14.91 7.76
N VAL A 61 11.19 14.75 8.74
CA VAL A 61 9.75 14.59 8.51
C VAL A 61 9.06 15.91 8.82
N ASP A 62 8.70 16.66 7.77
CA ASP A 62 7.85 17.86 7.90
C ASP A 62 6.40 17.53 7.53
N SER A 63 5.84 16.49 8.15
CA SER A 63 4.45 16.07 7.96
C SER A 63 3.97 15.24 9.15
N ASP A 64 2.65 15.14 9.34
CA ASP A 64 2.07 14.28 10.36
C ASP A 64 2.08 12.80 9.90
N LEU A 65 1.94 12.57 8.58
CA LEU A 65 2.05 11.26 7.93
C LEU A 65 2.97 11.36 6.71
N LEU A 66 4.02 10.56 6.66
CA LEU A 66 4.90 10.43 5.51
C LEU A 66 4.73 9.04 4.89
N ILE A 67 4.16 9.01 3.69
CA ILE A 67 4.01 7.81 2.88
C ILE A 67 5.37 7.53 2.23
N LEU A 68 5.93 6.36 2.53
CA LEU A 68 7.17 5.88 1.93
C LEU A 68 6.87 4.92 0.79
N THR A 69 7.71 4.93 -0.22
CA THR A 69 7.53 4.07 -1.38
C THR A 69 7.92 2.63 -1.09
N LEU A 70 7.30 1.74 -1.86
CA LEU A 70 7.60 0.32 -1.89
C LEU A 70 7.98 -0.09 -3.31
N ARG A 71 8.85 -1.09 -3.43
CA ARG A 71 9.20 -1.74 -4.68
C ARG A 71 8.94 -3.23 -4.56
N MET A 72 8.29 -3.81 -5.55
CA MET A 72 8.06 -5.25 -5.56
C MET A 72 9.13 -5.93 -6.41
N GLU A 73 9.86 -6.87 -5.83
CA GLU A 73 10.93 -7.60 -6.49
C GLU A 73 10.80 -9.11 -6.23
N SER A 74 10.97 -9.91 -7.27
CA SER A 74 11.05 -11.35 -7.14
C SER A 74 12.47 -11.78 -6.72
N GLU A 75 12.56 -12.80 -5.88
CA GLU A 75 13.82 -13.47 -5.57
C GLU A 75 14.24 -14.47 -6.66
N ASN A 76 13.32 -14.78 -7.58
CA ASN A 76 13.58 -15.71 -8.66
C ASN A 76 14.31 -14.99 -9.81
N GLU A 77 15.42 -15.54 -10.26
CA GLU A 77 16.13 -15.02 -11.47
C GLU A 77 15.23 -14.99 -12.70
N ARG A 78 14.27 -15.92 -12.79
CA ARG A 78 13.25 -15.99 -13.84
C ARG A 78 11.86 -15.93 -13.24
N PRO A 79 11.34 -14.72 -12.93
CA PRO A 79 10.01 -14.56 -12.36
C PRO A 79 8.92 -15.19 -13.23
N SER A 80 8.00 -15.90 -12.61
CA SER A 80 6.81 -16.45 -13.27
C SER A 80 5.92 -15.35 -13.84
N LEU A 81 4.98 -15.71 -14.71
CA LEU A 81 4.00 -14.72 -15.23
C LEU A 81 3.23 -14.05 -14.09
N LEU A 82 2.81 -14.81 -13.08
CA LEU A 82 2.11 -14.27 -11.91
C LEU A 82 2.93 -13.22 -11.18
N GLU A 83 4.22 -13.48 -10.94
CA GLU A 83 5.11 -12.52 -10.28
C GLU A 83 5.30 -11.25 -11.13
N ARG A 84 5.51 -11.41 -12.43
CA ARG A 84 5.66 -10.27 -13.37
C ARG A 84 4.41 -9.39 -13.41
N LEU A 85 3.22 -9.99 -13.42
CA LEU A 85 1.95 -9.25 -13.40
C LEU A 85 1.78 -8.48 -12.07
N GLN A 86 2.12 -9.09 -10.94
CA GLN A 86 2.09 -8.42 -9.63
C GLN A 86 3.07 -7.25 -9.56
N ILE A 87 4.31 -7.43 -10.08
CA ILE A 87 5.31 -6.36 -10.12
C ILE A 87 4.79 -5.18 -10.95
N ALA A 88 4.19 -5.45 -12.11
CA ALA A 88 3.63 -4.40 -12.97
C ALA A 88 2.43 -3.68 -12.31
N GLU A 89 1.49 -4.44 -11.75
CA GLU A 89 0.35 -3.88 -11.01
C GLU A 89 0.83 -3.01 -9.84
N TYR A 90 1.81 -3.52 -9.08
CA TYR A 90 2.31 -2.82 -7.91
C TYR A 90 3.04 -1.52 -8.28
N ALA A 91 3.79 -1.51 -9.39
CA ALA A 91 4.42 -0.32 -9.91
C ALA A 91 3.38 0.77 -10.27
N ALA A 92 2.26 0.39 -10.93
CA ALA A 92 1.16 1.32 -11.22
C ALA A 92 0.53 1.87 -9.93
N ILE A 93 0.24 1.01 -8.95
CA ILE A 93 -0.32 1.38 -7.64
C ILE A 93 0.60 2.35 -6.91
N GLN A 94 1.90 2.09 -6.86
CA GLN A 94 2.87 2.96 -6.21
C GLN A 94 2.97 4.32 -6.90
N GLN A 95 2.98 4.36 -8.23
CA GLN A 95 3.00 5.63 -8.95
C GLN A 95 1.71 6.44 -8.73
N LEU A 96 0.55 5.79 -8.72
CA LEU A 96 -0.72 6.43 -8.39
C LEU A 96 -0.71 7.01 -6.96
N THR A 97 -0.19 6.26 -5.99
CA THR A 97 -0.01 6.71 -4.60
C THR A 97 0.81 7.99 -4.54
N ILE A 98 1.96 8.01 -5.23
CA ILE A 98 2.85 9.17 -5.29
C ILE A 98 2.17 10.39 -5.91
N GLU A 99 1.57 10.21 -7.10
CA GLU A 99 0.95 11.30 -7.85
C GLU A 99 -0.22 11.93 -7.09
N THR A 100 -1.04 11.12 -6.44
CA THR A 100 -2.19 11.61 -5.68
C THR A 100 -1.76 12.28 -4.36
N ALA A 101 -0.79 11.72 -3.64
CA ALA A 101 -0.27 12.31 -2.42
C ALA A 101 0.42 13.66 -2.68
N LYS A 102 1.24 13.78 -3.73
CA LYS A 102 1.87 15.04 -4.14
C LYS A 102 0.88 16.15 -4.46
N ARG A 103 -0.32 15.79 -4.90
CA ARG A 103 -1.40 16.76 -5.21
C ARG A 103 -2.28 17.08 -4.00
N GLY A 104 -1.98 16.54 -2.82
CA GLY A 104 -2.79 16.71 -1.61
C GLY A 104 -4.06 15.85 -1.56
N HIS A 105 -4.19 14.89 -2.48
CA HIS A 105 -5.33 13.98 -2.61
C HIS A 105 -4.91 12.51 -2.41
N ALA A 106 -4.12 12.23 -1.38
CA ALA A 106 -3.65 10.88 -1.11
C ALA A 106 -4.81 9.89 -1.05
N VAL A 107 -4.74 8.83 -1.88
CA VAL A 107 -5.79 7.80 -2.00
C VAL A 107 -5.34 6.45 -1.47
N MET A 108 -4.05 6.30 -1.19
CA MET A 108 -3.49 5.03 -0.74
C MET A 108 -2.21 5.25 0.08
N CYS A 109 -1.95 4.35 1.01
CA CYS A 109 -0.67 4.17 1.67
C CYS A 109 -0.51 2.68 2.04
N SER A 110 0.63 2.30 2.57
CA SER A 110 0.89 0.93 3.00
C SER A 110 1.54 0.91 4.37
N GLY A 111 0.97 0.15 5.29
CA GLY A 111 1.54 -0.09 6.60
C GLY A 111 2.85 -0.89 6.60
N ALA A 112 3.29 -1.33 5.43
CA ALA A 112 4.58 -1.97 5.25
C ALA A 112 5.76 -0.98 5.23
N ASN A 113 5.49 0.31 4.99
CA ASN A 113 6.51 1.36 5.00
C ASN A 113 5.87 2.74 5.18
N LEU A 114 5.66 3.17 6.42
CA LEU A 114 4.89 4.38 6.72
C LEU A 114 5.43 5.04 7.99
N ILE A 115 5.71 6.35 7.94
CA ILE A 115 6.09 7.13 9.12
C ILE A 115 4.91 7.99 9.54
N ALA A 116 4.62 8.02 10.83
CA ALA A 116 3.59 8.86 11.39
C ALA A 116 4.09 9.57 12.65
N LYS A 117 3.57 10.77 12.88
CA LYS A 117 3.73 11.46 14.16
C LYS A 117 3.04 10.63 15.24
N ARG A 118 3.81 10.25 16.28
CA ARG A 118 3.38 9.29 17.31
C ARG A 118 2.04 9.69 17.94
N ASP A 119 1.93 10.91 18.43
CA ASP A 119 0.72 11.34 19.14
C ASP A 119 -0.50 11.38 18.22
N ARG A 120 -0.34 11.79 16.94
CA ARG A 120 -1.40 11.77 15.94
C ARG A 120 -1.86 10.36 15.60
N TRP A 121 -0.93 9.41 15.58
CA TRP A 121 -1.28 8.00 15.41
C TRP A 121 -2.12 7.48 16.60
N LEU A 122 -1.69 7.77 17.84
CA LEU A 122 -2.40 7.34 19.05
C LEU A 122 -3.81 7.95 19.14
N GLU A 123 -3.97 9.23 18.80
CA GLU A 123 -5.27 9.90 18.69
C GLU A 123 -6.19 9.24 17.65
N SER A 124 -5.62 8.63 16.61
CA SER A 124 -6.37 7.99 15.52
C SER A 124 -6.71 6.53 15.80
N TYR A 125 -6.24 5.93 16.90
CA TYR A 125 -6.39 4.50 17.16
C TYR A 125 -7.84 4.02 17.13
N ALA A 126 -8.76 4.78 17.75
CA ALA A 126 -10.18 4.46 17.76
C ALA A 126 -10.83 4.49 16.36
N ASP A 127 -10.26 5.25 15.43
CA ASP A 127 -10.74 5.39 14.05
C ASP A 127 -10.32 4.22 13.15
N LEU A 128 -9.43 3.32 13.61
CA LEU A 128 -8.84 2.26 12.81
C LEU A 128 -9.77 1.08 12.53
N HIS A 129 -11.06 1.13 12.89
CA HIS A 129 -11.98 0.00 12.74
C HIS A 129 -11.43 -1.28 13.39
N LEU A 130 -11.34 -1.28 14.73
CA LEU A 130 -10.68 -2.35 15.49
C LEU A 130 -11.35 -3.72 15.31
N GLU A 131 -12.61 -3.75 14.90
CA GLU A 131 -13.36 -4.95 14.54
C GLU A 131 -12.88 -5.62 13.23
N ILE A 132 -12.09 -4.90 12.39
CA ILE A 132 -11.54 -5.42 11.15
C ILE A 132 -10.04 -5.76 11.35
N PRO A 133 -9.59 -7.01 11.13
CA PRO A 133 -8.21 -7.42 11.45
C PRO A 133 -7.11 -6.77 10.58
N SER A 134 -7.46 -6.00 9.55
CA SER A 134 -6.50 -5.39 8.61
C SER A 134 -6.95 -3.98 8.22
N GLY A 135 -6.11 -3.25 7.44
CA GLY A 135 -6.42 -1.90 6.95
C GLY A 135 -6.04 -0.81 7.95
N ASP A 136 -5.16 -1.13 8.88
CA ASP A 136 -4.52 -0.18 9.77
C ASP A 136 -3.95 1.04 9.03
N ASP A 137 -3.39 0.82 7.84
CA ASP A 137 -2.84 1.82 6.95
C ASP A 137 -3.91 2.75 6.34
N MET A 138 -4.87 2.18 5.67
CA MET A 138 -5.88 2.94 4.93
C MET A 138 -6.85 3.69 5.87
N PHE A 139 -7.24 3.09 6.99
CA PHE A 139 -8.07 3.77 7.98
C PHE A 139 -7.30 4.86 8.72
N LEU A 140 -5.98 4.67 8.93
CA LEU A 140 -5.12 5.73 9.44
C LEU A 140 -5.07 6.91 8.46
N LEU A 141 -4.88 6.63 7.16
CA LEU A 141 -4.90 7.67 6.12
C LEU A 141 -6.22 8.45 6.14
N GLU A 142 -7.37 7.78 6.21
CA GLU A 142 -8.67 8.44 6.30
C GLU A 142 -8.81 9.29 7.57
N SER A 143 -8.36 8.79 8.71
CA SER A 143 -8.38 9.53 9.97
C SER A 143 -7.55 10.81 9.87
N PHE A 144 -6.33 10.73 9.31
CA PHE A 144 -5.45 11.88 9.13
C PHE A 144 -6.04 12.90 8.15
N LYS A 145 -6.61 12.47 7.02
CA LYS A 145 -7.31 13.33 6.06
C LYS A 145 -8.50 14.03 6.71
N ARG A 146 -9.34 13.31 7.45
CA ARG A 146 -10.52 13.86 8.13
C ARG A 146 -10.14 14.92 9.16
N ARG A 147 -8.98 14.77 9.80
CA ARG A 147 -8.45 15.72 10.79
C ARG A 147 -7.69 16.90 10.16
N GLY A 148 -7.54 16.92 8.83
CA GLY A 148 -6.78 17.97 8.12
C GLY A 148 -5.29 17.95 8.41
N LEU A 149 -4.74 16.80 8.81
CA LEU A 149 -3.31 16.65 9.12
C LEU A 149 -2.47 16.65 7.84
N LYS A 150 -1.21 17.09 7.96
CA LYS A 150 -0.27 17.17 6.83
C LYS A 150 0.20 15.79 6.40
N ILE A 151 -0.12 15.41 5.16
CA ILE A 151 0.28 14.15 4.55
C ILE A 151 1.28 14.45 3.43
N ALA A 152 2.41 13.76 3.44
CA ALA A 152 3.44 13.87 2.42
C ALA A 152 3.83 12.48 1.88
N VAL A 153 4.58 12.46 0.79
CA VAL A 153 5.15 11.24 0.20
C VAL A 153 6.63 11.45 -0.07
N SER A 154 7.46 10.44 0.21
CA SER A 154 8.87 10.42 -0.14
C SER A 154 9.14 9.37 -1.20
N GLU A 155 9.91 9.74 -2.22
CA GLU A 155 10.42 8.85 -3.26
C GLU A 155 11.91 8.54 -3.07
N SER A 156 12.44 8.77 -1.85
CA SER A 156 13.84 8.43 -1.55
C SER A 156 14.08 6.93 -1.75
N GLU A 157 15.04 6.58 -2.59
CA GLU A 157 15.44 5.18 -2.82
C GLU A 157 15.98 4.55 -1.52
N GLU A 158 16.64 5.33 -0.67
CA GLU A 158 17.17 4.86 0.62
C GLU A 158 16.07 4.44 1.60
N MET A 159 14.89 5.05 1.48
CA MET A 159 13.71 4.76 2.31
C MET A 159 12.70 3.86 1.60
N THR A 160 12.99 3.41 0.38
CA THR A 160 12.13 2.50 -0.36
C THR A 160 12.31 1.08 0.16
N ALA A 161 11.23 0.48 0.68
CA ALA A 161 11.26 -0.90 1.13
C ALA A 161 10.88 -1.88 0.00
N ILE A 162 11.44 -3.08 0.06
CA ILE A 162 11.23 -4.13 -0.92
C ILE A 162 10.20 -5.13 -0.36
N VAL A 163 9.18 -5.42 -1.17
CA VAL A 163 8.17 -6.45 -0.90
C VAL A 163 8.25 -7.56 -1.93
N ARG A 164 7.83 -8.77 -1.56
CA ARG A 164 7.90 -9.94 -2.43
C ARG A 164 6.55 -10.26 -3.07
N PRO A 165 6.50 -10.61 -4.36
CA PRO A 165 5.28 -11.09 -5.00
C PRO A 165 4.90 -12.48 -4.47
N HIS A 166 3.62 -12.77 -4.47
CA HIS A 166 3.15 -14.12 -4.19
C HIS A 166 3.50 -15.09 -5.34
N THR A 167 3.98 -16.26 -5.00
CA THR A 167 4.31 -17.32 -5.96
C THR A 167 3.09 -18.19 -6.34
N SER A 168 1.99 -18.12 -5.57
CA SER A 168 0.77 -18.88 -5.85
C SER A 168 -0.45 -17.98 -6.10
N TRP A 169 -1.26 -18.36 -7.11
CA TRP A 169 -2.53 -17.67 -7.42
C TRP A 169 -3.48 -17.61 -6.22
N ARG A 170 -3.51 -18.69 -5.41
CA ARG A 170 -4.36 -18.75 -4.22
C ARG A 170 -3.98 -17.69 -3.18
N ALA A 171 -2.69 -17.51 -2.91
CA ALA A 171 -2.20 -16.50 -1.96
C ALA A 171 -2.46 -15.08 -2.50
N PHE A 172 -2.17 -14.86 -3.78
CA PHE A 172 -2.43 -13.62 -4.48
C PHE A 172 -3.90 -13.20 -4.39
N PHE A 173 -4.83 -14.03 -4.84
CA PHE A 173 -6.26 -13.70 -4.79
C PHE A 173 -6.77 -13.53 -3.36
N ARG A 174 -6.25 -14.32 -2.40
CA ARG A 174 -6.60 -14.14 -0.99
C ARG A 174 -6.22 -12.75 -0.47
N GLN A 175 -5.04 -12.27 -0.82
CA GLN A 175 -4.59 -10.93 -0.44
C GLN A 175 -5.47 -9.85 -1.08
N ARG A 176 -5.74 -9.95 -2.39
CA ARG A 176 -6.54 -8.96 -3.13
C ARG A 176 -8.00 -8.91 -2.67
N MET A 177 -8.63 -10.06 -2.43
CA MET A 177 -9.98 -10.12 -1.82
C MET A 177 -10.01 -9.50 -0.42
N ARG A 178 -8.95 -9.69 0.36
CA ARG A 178 -8.83 -9.03 1.67
C ARG A 178 -8.73 -7.50 1.52
N TRP A 179 -8.07 -7.00 0.51
CA TRP A 179 -8.02 -5.56 0.23
C TRP A 179 -9.37 -5.03 -0.23
N ALA A 180 -9.95 -5.68 -1.22
CA ALA A 180 -11.25 -5.29 -1.80
C ALA A 180 -12.40 -5.32 -0.78
N GLY A 181 -12.41 -6.29 0.14
CA GLY A 181 -13.47 -6.42 1.14
C GLY A 181 -13.52 -5.28 2.16
N LYS A 182 -12.52 -4.40 2.21
CA LYS A 182 -12.54 -3.19 3.03
C LYS A 182 -13.20 -2.00 2.34
N ALA A 183 -13.35 -2.05 1.02
CA ALA A 183 -13.85 -0.92 0.23
C ALA A 183 -15.20 -0.35 0.73
N PRO A 184 -16.18 -1.15 1.19
CA PRO A 184 -17.43 -0.61 1.72
C PRO A 184 -17.30 0.20 3.02
N LYS A 185 -16.14 0.16 3.67
CA LYS A 185 -15.87 0.89 4.92
C LYS A 185 -15.19 2.23 4.70
N TYR A 186 -14.69 2.48 3.51
CA TYR A 186 -14.05 3.75 3.20
C TYR A 186 -15.09 4.87 3.04
N THR A 187 -14.77 6.03 3.60
CA THR A 187 -15.63 7.23 3.61
C THR A 187 -14.98 8.45 2.96
N ASP A 188 -13.66 8.41 2.76
CA ASP A 188 -12.92 9.51 2.14
C ASP A 188 -13.30 9.67 0.66
N LYS A 189 -13.61 10.91 0.27
CA LYS A 189 -14.12 11.23 -1.07
C LYS A 189 -13.09 10.96 -2.18
N ASP A 190 -11.80 11.17 -1.92
CA ASP A 190 -10.76 10.95 -2.92
C ASP A 190 -10.55 9.45 -3.15
N ILE A 191 -10.53 8.65 -2.06
CA ILE A 191 -10.44 7.20 -2.12
C ILE A 191 -11.63 6.62 -2.89
N LEU A 192 -12.85 7.06 -2.55
CA LEU A 192 -14.07 6.59 -3.21
C LEU A 192 -14.11 7.00 -4.69
N ARG A 193 -13.74 8.24 -5.04
CA ARG A 193 -13.67 8.69 -6.43
C ARG A 193 -12.64 7.92 -7.23
N CYS A 194 -11.44 7.73 -6.69
CA CYS A 194 -10.41 6.93 -7.33
C CYS A 194 -10.88 5.50 -7.57
N GLY A 195 -11.45 4.85 -6.56
CA GLY A 195 -12.02 3.51 -6.68
C GLY A 195 -13.14 3.42 -7.72
N ALA A 196 -14.04 4.42 -7.75
CA ALA A 196 -15.14 4.49 -8.73
C ALA A 196 -14.61 4.67 -10.16
N VAL A 197 -13.58 5.50 -10.37
CA VAL A 197 -12.96 5.67 -11.69
C VAL A 197 -12.30 4.38 -12.15
N VAL A 198 -11.50 3.75 -11.29
CA VAL A 198 -10.83 2.47 -11.62
C VAL A 198 -11.86 1.40 -11.94
N LEU A 199 -12.87 1.21 -11.10
CA LEU A 199 -13.92 0.22 -11.33
C LEU A 199 -14.73 0.54 -12.60
N GLY A 200 -15.16 1.79 -12.77
CA GLY A 200 -15.95 2.24 -13.92
C GLY A 200 -15.22 2.04 -15.25
N MET A 201 -13.93 2.39 -15.33
CA MET A 201 -13.12 2.18 -16.54
C MET A 201 -12.96 0.69 -16.86
N ASN A 202 -12.81 -0.17 -15.86
CA ASN A 202 -12.71 -1.62 -16.06
C ASN A 202 -14.06 -2.22 -16.49
N LEU A 203 -15.19 -1.80 -15.92
CA LEU A 203 -16.52 -2.22 -16.36
C LEU A 203 -16.81 -1.76 -17.79
N LEU A 204 -16.45 -0.51 -18.11
CA LEU A 204 -16.62 0.04 -19.45
C LEU A 204 -15.77 -0.72 -20.48
N GLN A 205 -14.56 -1.14 -20.12
CA GLN A 205 -13.70 -1.96 -20.98
C GLN A 205 -14.31 -3.32 -21.31
N LEU A 206 -15.07 -3.94 -20.41
CA LEU A 206 -15.79 -5.21 -20.68
C LEU A 206 -16.90 -5.02 -21.69
N ILE A 207 -17.56 -3.86 -21.68
CA ILE A 207 -18.66 -3.55 -22.61
C ILE A 207 -18.09 -3.03 -23.94
N CYS A 208 -17.07 -2.19 -23.89
CA CYS A 208 -16.45 -1.55 -25.04
C CYS A 208 -14.93 -1.75 -24.98
N PRO A 209 -14.38 -2.80 -25.62
CA PRO A 209 -12.93 -3.07 -25.60
C PRO A 209 -12.06 -1.92 -26.14
N LEU A 210 -12.62 -1.00 -26.92
CA LEU A 210 -11.91 0.19 -27.42
C LEU A 210 -11.42 1.11 -26.29
N VAL A 211 -12.02 1.01 -25.10
CA VAL A 211 -11.55 1.72 -23.90
C VAL A 211 -10.11 1.38 -23.56
N LEU A 212 -9.67 0.18 -23.92
CA LEU A 212 -8.26 -0.23 -23.78
C LEU A 212 -7.28 0.73 -24.49
N LEU A 213 -7.68 1.30 -25.62
CA LEU A 213 -6.83 2.25 -26.38
C LEU A 213 -6.54 3.54 -25.60
N VAL A 214 -7.44 3.92 -24.69
CA VAL A 214 -7.28 5.11 -23.82
C VAL A 214 -6.67 4.74 -22.49
N LYS A 215 -7.15 3.66 -21.86
CA LYS A 215 -6.75 3.23 -20.53
C LYS A 215 -5.30 2.72 -20.50
N PHE A 216 -4.92 1.85 -21.43
CA PHE A 216 -3.60 1.24 -21.49
C PHE A 216 -2.44 2.25 -21.55
N PRO A 217 -2.44 3.29 -22.42
CA PRO A 217 -1.37 4.28 -22.41
C PRO A 217 -1.21 5.01 -21.07
N ILE A 218 -2.32 5.26 -20.36
CA ILE A 218 -2.29 5.94 -19.05
C ILE A 218 -1.62 5.01 -18.02
N GLU A 219 -2.08 3.78 -17.90
CA GLU A 219 -1.55 2.82 -16.94
C GLU A 219 -0.11 2.41 -17.28
N TYR A 220 0.19 2.18 -18.56
CA TYR A 220 1.56 1.91 -19.01
C TYR A 220 2.52 3.04 -18.65
N ARG A 221 2.07 4.30 -18.77
CA ARG A 221 2.87 5.45 -18.34
C ARG A 221 3.13 5.44 -16.83
N LEU A 222 2.15 5.10 -16.00
CA LEU A 222 2.33 4.97 -14.55
C LEU A 222 3.35 3.88 -14.24
N ILE A 223 3.20 2.69 -14.84
CA ILE A 223 4.15 1.58 -14.71
C ILE A 223 5.56 2.03 -15.06
N LYS A 224 5.75 2.63 -16.24
CA LYS A 224 7.06 3.04 -16.74
C LYS A 224 7.72 4.19 -15.98
N ARG A 225 6.93 5.02 -15.33
CA ARG A 225 7.47 6.05 -14.42
C ARG A 225 8.09 5.45 -13.17
N ARG A 226 7.48 4.39 -12.65
CA ARG A 226 7.96 3.71 -11.45
C ARG A 226 9.02 2.66 -11.74
N ASP A 227 8.84 1.86 -12.79
CA ASP A 227 9.77 0.81 -13.18
C ASP A 227 9.91 0.70 -14.71
N LYS A 228 11.06 1.15 -15.21
CA LYS A 228 11.36 1.13 -16.65
C LYS A 228 11.68 -0.27 -17.17
N SER A 229 11.99 -1.23 -16.32
CA SER A 229 12.36 -2.60 -16.71
C SER A 229 11.18 -3.45 -17.15
N ILE A 230 9.95 -3.09 -16.72
CA ILE A 230 8.75 -3.86 -17.02
C ILE A 230 8.49 -3.91 -18.52
N ALA A 231 8.43 -5.12 -19.06
CA ALA A 231 8.22 -5.33 -20.49
C ALA A 231 6.82 -4.90 -20.93
N PHE A 232 6.70 -4.33 -22.13
CA PHE A 232 5.43 -3.87 -22.72
C PHE A 232 4.35 -4.95 -22.71
N TRP A 233 4.70 -6.17 -23.11
CA TRP A 233 3.74 -7.27 -23.18
C TRP A 233 3.17 -7.68 -21.81
N VAL A 234 3.95 -7.53 -20.72
CA VAL A 234 3.48 -7.81 -19.35
C VAL A 234 2.39 -6.81 -18.96
N ALA A 235 2.63 -5.53 -19.22
CA ALA A 235 1.65 -4.48 -18.97
C ALA A 235 0.38 -4.69 -19.82
N LEU A 236 0.53 -5.07 -21.10
CA LEU A 236 -0.61 -5.33 -21.98
C LEU A 236 -1.44 -6.55 -21.49
N VAL A 237 -0.79 -7.64 -21.11
CA VAL A 237 -1.48 -8.82 -20.55
C VAL A 237 -2.21 -8.45 -19.27
N LEU A 238 -1.55 -7.71 -18.37
CA LEU A 238 -2.19 -7.22 -17.14
C LEU A 238 -3.46 -6.45 -17.47
N GLU A 239 -3.39 -5.50 -18.38
CA GLU A 239 -4.48 -4.61 -18.74
C GLU A 239 -5.67 -5.34 -19.35
N VAL A 240 -5.41 -6.37 -20.17
CA VAL A 240 -6.47 -7.20 -20.78
C VAL A 240 -7.19 -8.05 -19.74
N VAL A 241 -6.48 -8.60 -18.75
CA VAL A 241 -7.08 -9.47 -17.73
C VAL A 241 -7.66 -8.69 -16.54
N TYR A 242 -7.25 -7.43 -16.37
CA TYR A 242 -7.56 -6.63 -15.19
C TYR A 242 -9.06 -6.44 -14.92
N PRO A 243 -9.94 -6.22 -15.93
CA PRO A 243 -11.39 -6.09 -15.70
C PRO A 243 -12.01 -7.33 -15.05
N ILE A 244 -11.63 -8.52 -15.50
CA ILE A 244 -12.13 -9.79 -14.93
C ILE A 244 -11.53 -9.99 -13.54
N TYR A 245 -10.25 -9.72 -13.39
CA TYR A 245 -9.53 -9.81 -12.14
C TYR A 245 -10.13 -8.92 -11.04
N ILE A 246 -10.39 -7.63 -11.33
CA ILE A 246 -10.93 -6.69 -10.35
C ILE A 246 -12.35 -7.07 -9.92
N LEU A 247 -13.20 -7.51 -10.84
CA LEU A 247 -14.53 -8.01 -10.52
C LEU A 247 -14.49 -9.25 -9.64
N TYR A 248 -13.66 -10.22 -10.00
CA TYR A 248 -13.50 -11.45 -9.22
C TYR A 248 -13.06 -11.15 -7.78
N THR A 249 -12.08 -10.26 -7.62
CA THR A 249 -11.56 -9.90 -6.29
C THR A 249 -12.54 -9.05 -5.49
N LEU A 250 -13.28 -8.15 -6.13
CA LEU A 250 -14.32 -7.33 -5.49
C LEU A 250 -15.47 -8.22 -4.98
N ILE A 251 -16.03 -9.05 -5.85
CA ILE A 251 -17.11 -9.98 -5.49
C ILE A 251 -16.64 -10.91 -4.37
N GLY A 252 -15.48 -11.55 -4.55
CA GLY A 252 -14.91 -12.44 -3.53
C GLY A 252 -14.63 -11.75 -2.20
N GLY A 253 -14.25 -10.46 -2.22
CA GLY A 253 -14.03 -9.64 -1.02
C GLY A 253 -15.33 -9.32 -0.29
N LEU A 254 -16.40 -8.98 -1.01
CA LEU A 254 -17.71 -8.65 -0.41
C LEU A 254 -18.38 -9.85 0.28
N PHE A 255 -18.23 -11.05 -0.27
CA PHE A 255 -18.80 -12.27 0.31
C PHE A 255 -17.93 -12.96 1.36
N ARG A 256 -16.74 -12.43 1.62
CA ARG A 256 -15.82 -13.03 2.58
C ARG A 256 -16.22 -12.69 4.02
N LYS A 257 -16.77 -13.68 4.74
CA LYS A 257 -17.24 -13.53 6.14
C LYS A 257 -16.12 -13.60 7.19
N ARG A 258 -14.90 -14.04 6.84
CA ARG A 258 -13.76 -14.17 7.78
C ARG A 258 -12.47 -13.65 7.13
N TRP A 259 -11.77 -12.80 7.85
CA TRP A 259 -10.51 -12.16 7.48
C TRP A 259 -9.30 -12.94 7.99
#